data_afba5e3e37aea8b831fdd5f751358da6
#
_entry.id   afba5e3e37aea8b831fdd5f751358da6
#
_cell.length_a   1.000
_cell.length_b   1.000
_cell.length_c   1.000
_cell.angle_alpha   90.00
_cell.angle_beta   90.00
_cell.angle_gamma   90.00
#
_symmetry.space_group_name_H-M   'P 1'
#
loop_
_entity.id
_entity.type
_entity.pdbx_description
1 polymer ?
#
loop_
_entity_poly.entity_id
_entity_poly.type
_entity_poly.pdbx_seq_one_letter_code
_entity_poly.pdbx_strand_id
1 'polypeptide(L)'
;MAGEAVMESLEQVSERCADPTEAVYAKLFEQHPEMKPLFVLDKDDAAKGHMLHEVLENLIDFTGERHIAPHFIRSELINHDNLGIAPDVFRTFFPILRDTFKDILGADWTEAMEKDWNGLIAEIDEMIREETGERAQSARA
;
A
#
# COMPACT_ATOMS: atom_id res chain seq x y z
N MET A 1 -8.95 -19.50 -0.27
CA MET A 1 -9.35 -18.37 0.59
C MET A 1 -8.94 -17.05 -0.05
N ALA A 2 -9.64 -15.98 0.29
CA ALA A 2 -9.26 -14.65 -0.18
C ALA A 2 -7.88 -14.30 0.34
N GLY A 3 -6.99 -13.85 -0.52
CA GLY A 3 -5.64 -13.46 -0.14
C GLY A 3 -4.54 -14.42 -0.53
N GLU A 4 -4.87 -15.67 -0.87
CA GLU A 4 -3.85 -16.65 -1.29
C GLU A 4 -3.11 -16.19 -2.54
N ALA A 5 -3.84 -15.64 -3.51
CA ALA A 5 -3.24 -15.15 -4.75
C ALA A 5 -2.41 -13.88 -4.52
N VAL A 6 -2.80 -13.04 -3.55
CA VAL A 6 -1.97 -11.90 -3.13
C VAL A 6 -0.62 -12.40 -2.62
N MET A 7 -0.63 -13.38 -1.71
CA MET A 7 0.60 -13.96 -1.17
C MET A 7 1.47 -14.57 -2.26
N GLU A 8 0.86 -15.31 -3.18
CA GLU A 8 1.58 -15.88 -4.31
C GLU A 8 2.25 -14.81 -5.16
N SER A 9 1.55 -13.70 -5.42
CA SER A 9 2.14 -12.58 -6.17
C SER A 9 3.34 -11.97 -5.45
N LEU A 10 3.26 -11.81 -4.12
CA LEU A 10 4.38 -11.29 -3.33
C LEU A 10 5.60 -12.21 -3.41
N GLU A 11 5.39 -13.52 -3.32
CA GLU A 11 6.47 -14.50 -3.44
C GLU A 11 7.12 -14.46 -4.82
N GLN A 12 6.32 -14.43 -5.88
CA GLN A 12 6.83 -14.39 -7.25
C GLN A 12 7.56 -13.09 -7.54
N VAL A 13 7.08 -11.96 -7.04
CA VAL A 13 7.78 -10.68 -7.18
C VAL A 13 9.14 -10.74 -6.48
N SER A 14 9.20 -11.32 -5.28
CA SER A 14 10.47 -11.44 -4.53
C SER A 14 11.50 -12.30 -5.26
N GLU A 15 11.05 -13.29 -6.03
CA GLU A 15 11.94 -14.14 -6.83
C GLU A 15 12.51 -13.40 -8.05
N ARG A 16 11.77 -12.46 -8.60
CA ARG A 16 12.16 -11.73 -9.82
C ARG A 16 12.84 -10.41 -9.55
N CYS A 17 12.54 -9.79 -8.42
CA CYS A 17 13.01 -8.47 -8.07
C CYS A 17 13.39 -8.46 -6.60
N ALA A 18 14.68 -8.35 -6.31
CA ALA A 18 15.17 -8.37 -4.93
C ALA A 18 14.61 -7.21 -4.11
N ASP A 19 14.41 -6.04 -4.75
CA ASP A 19 13.88 -4.86 -4.09
C ASP A 19 13.00 -4.06 -5.05
N PRO A 20 11.66 -4.12 -4.91
CA PRO A 20 10.75 -3.38 -5.78
C PRO A 20 10.57 -1.90 -5.39
N THR A 21 11.30 -1.40 -4.41
CA THR A 21 11.14 -0.03 -3.90
C THR A 21 11.21 1.01 -5.01
N GLU A 22 12.23 0.95 -5.85
CA GLU A 22 12.40 1.92 -6.94
C GLU A 22 11.22 1.91 -7.90
N ALA A 23 10.76 0.72 -8.29
CA ALA A 23 9.64 0.59 -9.23
C ALA A 23 8.33 1.12 -8.63
N VAL A 24 8.07 0.85 -7.36
CA VAL A 24 6.86 1.32 -6.66
C VAL A 24 6.86 2.85 -6.60
N TYR A 25 7.96 3.44 -6.15
CA TYR A 25 8.02 4.90 -5.99
C TYR A 25 8.11 5.64 -7.31
N ALA A 26 8.68 5.03 -8.35
CA ALA A 26 8.63 5.60 -9.70
C ALA A 26 7.17 5.78 -10.16
N LYS A 27 6.32 4.78 -9.92
CA LYS A 27 4.90 4.89 -10.22
C LYS A 27 4.20 5.93 -9.36
N LEU A 28 4.50 5.95 -8.07
CA LEU A 28 3.92 6.94 -7.14
C LEU A 28 4.23 8.35 -7.63
N PHE A 29 5.47 8.64 -7.96
CA PHE A 29 5.88 9.99 -8.38
C PHE A 29 5.39 10.36 -9.78
N GLU A 30 5.11 9.37 -10.62
CA GLU A 30 4.47 9.59 -11.91
C GLU A 30 3.03 10.08 -11.73
N GLN A 31 2.29 9.45 -10.82
CA GLN A 31 0.90 9.81 -10.54
C GLN A 31 0.76 10.99 -9.58
N HIS A 32 1.71 11.12 -8.65
CA HIS A 32 1.72 12.17 -7.63
C HIS A 32 3.10 12.82 -7.53
N PRO A 33 3.49 13.62 -8.54
CA PRO A 33 4.82 14.27 -8.54
C PRO A 33 5.04 15.20 -7.35
N GLU A 34 3.97 15.70 -6.75
CA GLU A 34 4.00 16.55 -5.56
C GLU A 34 4.54 15.81 -4.32
N MET A 35 4.58 14.48 -4.35
CA MET A 35 5.12 13.68 -3.25
C MET A 35 6.65 13.59 -3.28
N LYS A 36 7.27 13.81 -4.42
CA LYS A 36 8.72 13.66 -4.58
C LYS A 36 9.55 14.53 -3.62
N PRO A 37 9.20 15.82 -3.40
CA PRO A 37 9.97 16.64 -2.45
C PRO A 37 9.97 16.12 -1.01
N LEU A 38 8.98 15.32 -0.62
CA LEU A 38 8.91 14.76 0.74
C LEU A 38 10.05 13.76 1.01
N PHE A 39 10.67 13.24 -0.04
CA PHE A 39 11.76 12.27 0.05
C PHE A 39 13.12 12.84 -0.30
N VAL A 40 13.27 14.17 -0.33
CA VAL A 40 14.51 14.83 -0.75
C VAL A 40 15.71 14.46 0.14
N LEU A 41 15.46 14.15 1.42
CA LEU A 41 16.51 13.75 2.36
C LEU A 41 16.78 12.24 2.36
N ASP A 42 16.00 11.47 1.62
CA ASP A 42 16.13 10.02 1.51
C ASP A 42 17.10 9.67 0.38
N LYS A 43 18.40 9.83 0.64
CA LYS A 43 19.44 9.73 -0.39
C LYS A 43 19.72 8.30 -0.87
N ASP A 44 19.51 7.32 0.00
CA ASP A 44 19.83 5.91 -0.25
C ASP A 44 18.56 5.04 -0.33
N ASP A 45 17.40 5.66 -0.46
CA ASP A 45 16.08 4.99 -0.49
C ASP A 45 15.75 4.21 0.79
N ALA A 46 16.45 4.48 1.90
CA ALA A 46 16.23 3.77 3.16
C ALA A 46 14.83 4.01 3.73
N ALA A 47 14.34 5.26 3.71
CA ALA A 47 13.00 5.59 4.21
C ALA A 47 11.93 4.98 3.32
N LYS A 48 12.09 5.05 2.00
CA LYS A 48 11.16 4.43 1.04
C LYS A 48 11.12 2.92 1.22
N GLY A 49 12.30 2.29 1.34
CA GLY A 49 12.40 0.84 1.55
C GLY A 49 11.77 0.40 2.85
N HIS A 50 11.96 1.15 3.93
CA HIS A 50 11.34 0.87 5.23
C HIS A 50 9.81 0.96 5.15
N MET A 51 9.29 2.01 4.53
CA MET A 51 7.85 2.20 4.36
C MET A 51 7.22 1.07 3.55
N LEU A 52 7.86 0.68 2.44
CA LEU A 52 7.38 -0.42 1.62
C LEU A 52 7.40 -1.74 2.40
N HIS A 53 8.49 -2.01 3.13
CA HIS A 53 8.61 -3.22 3.95
C HIS A 53 7.47 -3.32 4.97
N GLU A 54 7.17 -2.23 5.67
CA GLU A 54 6.08 -2.17 6.63
C GLU A 54 4.73 -2.44 5.98
N VAL A 55 4.48 -1.86 4.80
CA VAL A 55 3.24 -2.09 4.05
C VAL A 55 3.13 -3.56 3.65
N LEU A 56 4.19 -4.16 3.13
CA LEU A 56 4.16 -5.57 2.70
C LEU A 56 3.91 -6.51 3.88
N GLU A 57 4.54 -6.29 5.03
CA GLU A 57 4.29 -7.09 6.23
C GLU A 57 2.83 -6.97 6.68
N ASN A 58 2.26 -5.77 6.59
CA ASN A 58 0.87 -5.56 6.97
C ASN A 58 -0.10 -6.18 5.98
N LEU A 59 0.22 -6.19 4.68
CA LEU A 59 -0.59 -6.91 3.70
C LEU A 59 -0.59 -8.42 3.98
N ILE A 60 0.55 -8.97 4.36
CA ILE A 60 0.65 -10.38 4.75
C ILE A 60 -0.26 -10.67 5.95
N ASP A 61 -0.20 -9.83 6.98
CA ASP A 61 -1.07 -9.96 8.15
C ASP A 61 -2.55 -9.79 7.79
N PHE A 62 -2.85 -8.84 6.92
CA PHE A 62 -4.23 -8.55 6.48
C PHE A 62 -4.84 -9.72 5.72
N THR A 63 -4.05 -10.43 4.91
CA THR A 63 -4.53 -11.61 4.19
C THR A 63 -4.64 -12.85 5.08
N GLY A 64 -4.01 -12.84 6.26
CA GLY A 64 -3.98 -13.94 7.21
C GLY A 64 -4.79 -13.65 8.47
N GLU A 65 -4.08 -13.55 9.59
CA GLU A 65 -4.69 -13.47 10.92
C GLU A 65 -5.26 -12.11 11.31
N ARG A 66 -4.81 -11.05 10.66
CA ARG A 66 -5.27 -9.66 10.87
C ARG A 66 -5.07 -9.14 12.29
N HIS A 67 -3.96 -9.52 12.94
CA HIS A 67 -3.66 -9.08 14.29
C HIS A 67 -3.19 -7.62 14.36
N ILE A 68 -2.40 -7.20 13.39
CA ILE A 68 -1.68 -5.92 13.42
C ILE A 68 -2.22 -4.93 12.37
N ALA A 69 -2.56 -5.42 11.18
CA ALA A 69 -2.87 -4.59 10.02
C ALA A 69 -3.95 -3.52 10.25
N PRO A 70 -5.10 -3.81 10.91
CA PRO A 70 -6.10 -2.77 11.12
C PRO A 70 -5.58 -1.60 11.96
N HIS A 71 -4.82 -1.87 13.00
CA HIS A 71 -4.23 -0.83 13.84
C HIS A 71 -3.14 -0.06 13.11
N PHE A 72 -2.32 -0.76 12.35
CA PHE A 72 -1.26 -0.15 11.55
C PHE A 72 -1.84 0.83 10.52
N ILE A 73 -2.86 0.42 9.78
CA ILE A 73 -3.48 1.27 8.76
C ILE A 73 -4.05 2.54 9.40
N ARG A 74 -4.73 2.42 10.54
CA ARG A 74 -5.27 3.58 11.27
C ARG A 74 -4.17 4.52 11.73
N SER A 75 -3.11 3.98 12.32
CA SER A 75 -1.97 4.77 12.80
C SER A 75 -1.28 5.51 11.66
N GLU A 76 -1.02 4.81 10.56
CA GLU A 76 -0.34 5.39 9.42
C GLU A 76 -1.21 6.44 8.70
N LEU A 77 -2.51 6.23 8.64
CA LEU A 77 -3.43 7.22 8.10
C LEU A 77 -3.33 8.54 8.87
N ILE A 78 -3.30 8.46 10.19
CA ILE A 78 -3.16 9.63 11.06
C ILE A 78 -1.78 10.29 10.88
N ASN A 79 -0.72 9.48 10.88
CA ASN A 79 0.65 9.98 10.71
C ASN A 79 0.83 10.69 9.37
N HIS A 80 0.31 10.14 8.30
CA HIS A 80 0.40 10.75 6.98
C HIS A 80 -0.44 12.03 6.89
N ASP A 81 -1.62 12.03 7.49
CA ASP A 81 -2.45 13.24 7.56
C ASP A 81 -1.72 14.38 8.29
N ASN A 82 -1.02 14.06 9.38
CA ASN A 82 -0.22 15.01 10.12
C ASN A 82 0.96 15.58 9.31
N LEU A 83 1.43 14.81 8.31
CA LEU A 83 2.46 15.26 7.38
C LEU A 83 1.89 16.02 6.18
N GLY A 84 0.59 16.23 6.13
CA GLY A 84 -0.07 16.91 5.03
C GLY A 84 -0.45 16.01 3.86
N ILE A 85 -0.39 14.69 4.04
CA ILE A 85 -0.77 13.72 3.01
C ILE A 85 -2.24 13.35 3.22
N ALA A 86 -3.11 13.81 2.34
CA ALA A 86 -4.55 13.57 2.45
C ALA A 86 -4.89 12.08 2.35
N PRO A 87 -5.99 11.63 2.99
CA PRO A 87 -6.42 10.23 2.91
C PRO A 87 -6.61 9.73 1.48
N ASP A 88 -7.06 10.57 0.57
CA ASP A 88 -7.22 10.22 -0.85
C ASP A 88 -5.90 9.88 -1.52
N VAL A 89 -4.81 10.54 -1.14
CA VAL A 89 -3.46 10.24 -1.64
C VAL A 89 -2.92 8.99 -0.95
N PHE A 90 -3.08 8.89 0.36
CA PHE A 90 -2.63 7.74 1.15
C PHE A 90 -3.16 6.43 0.58
N ARG A 91 -4.44 6.34 0.29
CA ARG A 91 -5.07 5.12 -0.21
C ARG A 91 -4.62 4.73 -1.63
N THR A 92 -4.11 5.66 -2.42
CA THR A 92 -3.64 5.36 -3.79
C THR A 92 -2.39 4.50 -3.81
N PHE A 93 -1.66 4.40 -2.70
CA PHE A 93 -0.46 3.57 -2.61
C PHE A 93 -0.75 2.09 -2.89
N PHE A 94 -1.89 1.59 -2.48
CA PHE A 94 -2.26 0.17 -2.64
C PHE A 94 -2.53 -0.22 -4.09
N PRO A 95 -3.33 0.54 -4.88
CA PRO A 95 -3.40 0.30 -6.33
C PRO A 95 -2.06 0.44 -7.04
N ILE A 96 -1.21 1.36 -6.60
CA ILE A 96 0.13 1.53 -7.18
C ILE A 96 0.97 0.28 -6.95
N LEU A 97 0.92 -0.31 -5.76
CA LEU A 97 1.57 -1.59 -5.46
C LEU A 97 1.07 -2.70 -6.38
N ARG A 98 -0.23 -2.86 -6.48
CA ARG A 98 -0.85 -3.85 -7.37
C ARG A 98 -0.33 -3.69 -8.80
N ASP A 99 -0.39 -2.49 -9.33
CA ASP A 99 -0.01 -2.21 -10.72
C ASP A 99 1.48 -2.45 -10.96
N THR A 100 2.32 -2.11 -9.98
CA THR A 100 3.76 -2.37 -10.04
C THR A 100 4.04 -3.87 -10.09
N PHE A 101 3.39 -4.63 -9.20
CA PHE A 101 3.58 -6.08 -9.15
C PHE A 101 3.04 -6.77 -10.40
N LYS A 102 1.92 -6.28 -10.91
CA LYS A 102 1.35 -6.75 -12.17
C LYS A 102 2.33 -6.52 -13.34
N ASP A 103 2.98 -5.37 -13.40
CA ASP A 103 3.98 -5.08 -14.43
C ASP A 103 5.20 -6.00 -14.29
N ILE A 104 5.67 -6.26 -13.06
CA ILE A 104 6.81 -7.14 -12.81
C ILE A 104 6.50 -8.57 -13.24
N LEU A 105 5.31 -9.08 -12.92
CA LEU A 105 4.93 -10.46 -13.24
C LEU A 105 4.49 -10.65 -14.69
N GLY A 106 4.00 -9.59 -15.33
CA GLY A 106 3.60 -9.67 -16.75
C GLY A 106 2.62 -10.79 -17.02
N ALA A 107 3.00 -11.73 -17.88
CA ALA A 107 2.17 -12.86 -18.28
C ALA A 107 1.84 -13.82 -17.11
N ASP A 108 2.62 -13.79 -16.04
CA ASP A 108 2.38 -14.64 -14.86
C ASP A 108 1.40 -14.04 -13.86
N TRP A 109 0.94 -12.82 -14.10
CA TRP A 109 -0.15 -12.22 -13.32
C TRP A 109 -1.46 -12.91 -13.69
N THR A 110 -2.07 -13.61 -12.71
CA THR A 110 -3.28 -14.42 -12.97
C THR A 110 -4.56 -13.62 -12.69
N GLU A 111 -5.69 -14.15 -13.19
CA GLU A 111 -7.01 -13.59 -12.87
C GLU A 111 -7.30 -13.67 -11.37
N ALA A 112 -6.86 -14.73 -10.72
CA ALA A 112 -7.00 -14.87 -9.27
C ALA A 112 -6.23 -13.77 -8.51
N MET A 113 -5.03 -13.42 -8.96
CA MET A 113 -4.26 -12.30 -8.40
C MET A 113 -4.99 -10.98 -8.58
N GLU A 114 -5.52 -10.72 -9.77
CA GLU A 114 -6.29 -9.51 -10.04
C GLU A 114 -7.50 -9.39 -9.11
N LYS A 115 -8.25 -10.46 -8.98
CA LYS A 115 -9.45 -10.50 -8.15
C LYS A 115 -9.13 -10.31 -6.67
N ASP A 116 -8.13 -11.04 -6.16
CA ASP A 116 -7.75 -10.98 -4.75
C ASP A 116 -7.16 -9.63 -4.37
N TRP A 117 -6.32 -9.05 -5.23
CA TRP A 117 -5.78 -7.71 -5.02
C TRP A 117 -6.89 -6.65 -5.00
N ASN A 118 -7.83 -6.73 -5.94
CA ASN A 118 -8.94 -5.79 -5.99
C ASN A 118 -9.84 -5.89 -4.75
N GLY A 119 -10.06 -7.12 -4.27
CA GLY A 119 -10.81 -7.34 -3.04
C GLY A 119 -10.11 -6.77 -1.81
N LEU A 120 -8.79 -6.99 -1.71
CA LEU A 120 -7.98 -6.45 -0.64
C LEU A 120 -7.99 -4.91 -0.62
N ILE A 121 -7.80 -4.31 -1.79
CA ILE A 121 -7.81 -2.85 -1.94
C ILE A 121 -9.18 -2.29 -1.53
N ALA A 122 -10.28 -2.95 -1.93
CA ALA A 122 -11.63 -2.51 -1.56
C ALA A 122 -11.83 -2.57 -0.04
N GLU A 123 -11.33 -3.59 0.63
CA GLU A 123 -11.41 -3.68 2.10
C GLU A 123 -10.61 -2.58 2.78
N ILE A 124 -9.41 -2.29 2.28
CA ILE A 124 -8.57 -1.21 2.82
C ILE A 124 -9.24 0.14 2.61
N ASP A 125 -9.80 0.39 1.43
CA ASP A 125 -10.53 1.63 1.13
C ASP A 125 -11.70 1.82 2.08
N GLU A 126 -12.44 0.76 2.38
CA GLU A 126 -13.56 0.82 3.30
C GLU A 126 -13.09 1.18 4.72
N MET A 127 -11.99 0.60 5.18
CA MET A 127 -11.40 0.94 6.48
C MET A 127 -10.99 2.41 6.54
N ILE A 128 -10.40 2.92 5.47
CA ILE A 128 -9.99 4.33 5.40
C ILE A 128 -11.19 5.26 5.44
N ARG A 129 -12.26 4.91 4.73
CA ARG A 129 -13.51 5.69 4.74
C ARG A 129 -14.14 5.73 6.13
N GLU A 130 -14.20 4.59 6.80
CA GLU A 130 -14.73 4.50 8.16
C GLU A 130 -13.94 5.36 9.11
N GLU A 131 -12.61 5.28 9.06
CA GLU A 131 -11.72 6.04 9.93
C GLU A 131 -11.84 7.54 9.66
N THR A 132 -11.88 7.97 8.40
CA THR A 132 -12.05 9.39 8.06
C THR A 132 -13.43 9.90 8.43
N GLY A 133 -14.47 9.08 8.30
CA GLY A 133 -15.83 9.41 8.73
C GLY A 133 -15.92 9.61 10.23
N GLU A 134 -15.33 8.73 11.03
CA GLU A 134 -15.27 8.84 12.47
C GLU A 134 -14.52 10.11 12.92
N ARG A 135 -13.39 10.40 12.29
CA ARG A 135 -12.58 11.59 12.59
C ARG A 135 -13.34 12.88 12.26
N ALA A 136 -14.04 12.90 11.12
CA ALA A 136 -14.86 14.05 10.72
C ALA A 136 -16.00 14.28 11.71
N GLN A 137 -16.64 13.22 12.20
CA GLN A 137 -17.68 13.31 13.22
C GLN A 137 -17.13 13.85 14.56
N SER A 138 -15.97 13.35 14.98
CA SER A 138 -15.31 13.85 16.19
C SER A 138 -14.97 15.33 16.09
N ALA A 139 -14.52 15.80 14.93
CA ALA A 139 -14.19 17.20 14.71
C ALA A 139 -15.43 18.11 14.73
N ARG A 140 -16.61 17.57 14.43
CA ARG A 140 -17.88 18.31 14.46
C ARG A 140 -18.54 18.35 15.85
N ALA A 141 -18.16 17.42 16.68
CA ALA A 141 -18.66 17.34 18.03
C ALA A 141 -17.95 18.37 18.92
#